data_02a608fe4a365b3853670171f9426fbd
#
_entry.id   02a608fe4a365b3853670171f9426fbd
#
_cell.length_a   1.000
_cell.length_b   1.000
_cell.length_c   1.000
_cell.angle_alpha   90.00
_cell.angle_beta   90.00
_cell.angle_gamma   90.00
#
_symmetry.space_group_name_H-M   'P 1'
#
loop_
_entity.id
_entity.type
_entity.pdbx_description
1 polymer ?
#
loop_
_entity_poly.entity_id
_entity_poly.type
_entity_poly.pdbx_seq_one_letter_code
_entity_poly.pdbx_strand_id
1 'polypeptide(L)'
;MSRVVLDDHLLRDVLAGEQGRDLGRLAASNELATTNLYYVRLCKSVVGARGGALTGGWSAERRRELGRWLLELPDSILIPSMRLIGYRVAELAESGRISTLGAESVAAAEHLDASLCVWDGDDGPGIRDAARAAGVTYRTIAR
;
A
#
# COMPACT_ATOMS: atom_id res chain seq x y z
N MET A 1 17.11 9.24 -3.88
CA MET A 1 16.05 8.39 -4.44
C MET A 1 14.73 8.73 -3.77
N SER A 2 13.70 8.95 -4.56
CA SER A 2 12.36 9.26 -4.02
C SER A 2 11.74 8.02 -3.39
N ARG A 3 10.73 8.24 -2.54
CA ARG A 3 9.98 7.17 -1.87
C ARG A 3 8.55 7.14 -2.38
N VAL A 4 7.98 5.95 -2.47
CA VAL A 4 6.58 5.75 -2.81
C VAL A 4 5.93 4.81 -1.81
N VAL A 5 4.72 5.14 -1.37
CA VAL A 5 3.89 4.28 -0.55
C VAL A 5 2.96 3.52 -1.48
N LEU A 6 3.03 2.21 -1.41
CA LEU A 6 2.20 1.30 -2.20
C LEU A 6 0.96 0.90 -1.38
N ASP A 7 -0.20 0.87 -2.02
CA ASP A 7 -1.37 0.24 -1.41
C ASP A 7 -1.23 -1.30 -1.41
N ASP A 8 -2.24 -1.99 -0.92
CA ASP A 8 -2.22 -3.44 -0.80
C ASP A 8 -2.19 -4.16 -2.17
N HIS A 9 -2.87 -3.62 -3.17
CA HIS A 9 -2.86 -4.20 -4.53
C HIS A 9 -1.49 -4.07 -5.17
N LEU A 10 -0.86 -2.90 -5.07
CA LEU A 10 0.49 -2.69 -5.61
C LEU A 10 1.53 -3.52 -4.85
N LEU A 11 1.43 -3.59 -3.53
CA LEU A 11 2.32 -4.42 -2.72
C LEU A 11 2.22 -5.89 -3.13
N ARG A 12 1.00 -6.39 -3.30
CA ARG A 12 0.76 -7.75 -3.79
C ARG A 12 1.51 -7.99 -5.11
N ASP A 13 1.34 -7.10 -6.06
CA ASP A 13 1.87 -7.28 -7.41
C ASP A 13 3.39 -7.13 -7.46
N VAL A 14 3.97 -6.25 -6.64
CA VAL A 14 5.42 -6.16 -6.48
C VAL A 14 5.98 -7.46 -5.90
N LEU A 15 5.41 -7.98 -4.82
CA LEU A 15 5.90 -9.20 -4.18
C LEU A 15 5.71 -10.43 -5.06
N ALA A 16 4.63 -10.49 -5.82
CA ALA A 16 4.35 -11.59 -6.73
C ALA A 16 5.17 -11.53 -8.04
N GLY A 17 5.87 -10.43 -8.29
CA GLY A 17 6.60 -10.24 -9.54
C GLY A 17 5.72 -9.90 -10.73
N GLU A 18 4.46 -9.56 -10.52
CA GLU A 18 3.50 -9.20 -11.57
C GLU A 18 3.41 -7.69 -11.74
N GLN A 19 4.53 -7.07 -11.97
CA GLN A 19 4.64 -5.61 -11.91
C GLN A 19 4.16 -4.92 -13.18
N GLY A 20 4.27 -5.56 -14.33
CA GLY A 20 4.07 -4.87 -15.59
C GLY A 20 5.14 -3.79 -15.80
N ARG A 21 4.95 -2.99 -16.86
CA ARG A 21 5.96 -2.00 -17.26
C ARG A 21 6.08 -0.84 -16.26
N ASP A 22 4.96 -0.22 -15.93
CA ASP A 22 4.97 1.03 -15.16
C ASP A 22 5.28 0.79 -13.69
N LEU A 23 4.73 -0.27 -13.10
CA LEU A 23 5.05 -0.63 -11.72
C LEU A 23 6.50 -1.11 -11.62
N GLY A 24 6.99 -1.84 -12.61
CA GLY A 24 8.39 -2.25 -12.65
C GLY A 24 9.35 -1.07 -12.68
N ARG A 25 9.05 -0.03 -13.44
CA ARG A 25 9.83 1.21 -13.47
C ARG A 25 9.78 1.94 -12.13
N LEU A 26 8.58 2.04 -11.56
CA LEU A 26 8.39 2.68 -10.26
C LEU A 26 9.23 1.97 -9.19
N ALA A 27 9.16 0.65 -9.13
CA ALA A 27 9.90 -0.15 -8.16
C ALA A 27 11.43 -0.06 -8.35
N ALA A 28 11.90 0.04 -9.59
CA ALA A 28 13.33 0.16 -9.88
C ALA A 28 13.89 1.54 -9.56
N SER A 29 13.07 2.59 -9.60
CA SER A 29 13.51 3.99 -9.50
C SER A 29 13.26 4.62 -8.13
N ASN A 30 12.61 3.93 -7.21
CA ASN A 30 12.20 4.50 -5.93
C ASN A 30 12.44 3.53 -4.78
N GLU A 31 12.59 4.08 -3.58
CA GLU A 31 12.43 3.29 -2.36
C GLU A 31 10.95 3.00 -2.17
N LEU A 32 10.63 1.74 -1.86
CA LEU A 32 9.26 1.32 -1.67
C LEU A 32 8.88 1.32 -0.20
N ALA A 33 7.66 1.71 0.08
CA ALA A 33 7.08 1.67 1.40
C ALA A 33 5.63 1.17 1.29
N THR A 34 5.08 0.77 2.40
CA THR A 34 3.65 0.49 2.53
C THR A 34 3.22 0.83 3.95
N THR A 35 2.00 0.47 4.33
CA THR A 35 1.49 0.74 5.66
C THR A 35 1.25 -0.54 6.43
N ASN A 36 1.13 -0.42 7.75
CA ASN A 36 0.79 -1.56 8.61
C ASN A 36 -0.55 -2.19 8.21
N LEU A 37 -1.56 -1.37 7.95
CA LEU A 37 -2.89 -1.88 7.60
C LEU A 37 -2.95 -2.49 6.21
N TYR A 38 -2.28 -1.92 5.22
CA TYR A 38 -2.18 -2.54 3.90
C TYR A 38 -1.47 -3.89 3.99
N TYR A 39 -0.38 -3.94 4.74
CA TYR A 39 0.35 -5.17 4.96
C TYR A 39 -0.53 -6.25 5.62
N VAL A 40 -1.24 -5.90 6.71
CA VAL A 40 -2.13 -6.84 7.42
C VAL A 40 -3.28 -7.30 6.53
N ARG A 41 -3.88 -6.40 5.74
CA ARG A 41 -4.95 -6.79 4.81
C ARG A 41 -4.47 -7.81 3.79
N LEU A 42 -3.27 -7.61 3.27
CA LEU A 42 -2.71 -8.58 2.33
C LEU A 42 -2.42 -9.92 3.01
N CYS A 43 -1.87 -9.91 4.22
CA CYS A 43 -1.68 -11.12 5.01
C CYS A 43 -3.00 -11.86 5.26
N LYS A 44 -4.05 -11.13 5.62
CA LYS A 44 -5.39 -11.72 5.83
C LYS A 44 -5.93 -12.36 4.56
N SER A 45 -5.70 -11.76 3.41
CA SER A 45 -6.12 -12.31 2.12
C SER A 45 -5.45 -13.65 1.83
N VAL A 46 -4.17 -13.76 2.15
CA VAL A 46 -3.40 -15.00 1.93
C VAL A 46 -3.81 -16.11 2.92
N VAL A 47 -4.00 -15.75 4.18
CA VAL A 47 -4.37 -16.70 5.24
C VAL A 47 -5.82 -17.13 5.12
N GLY A 48 -6.70 -16.25 4.65
CA GLY A 48 -8.13 -16.52 4.52
C GLY A 48 -8.42 -17.58 3.49
N ALA A 49 -9.43 -18.45 3.76
CA ALA A 49 -9.77 -19.55 2.89
C ALA A 49 -10.19 -19.12 1.48
N ARG A 50 -10.75 -17.93 1.34
CA ARG A 50 -11.30 -17.42 0.06
C ARG A 50 -10.44 -16.34 -0.59
N GLY A 51 -9.45 -15.80 0.08
CA GLY A 51 -8.56 -14.77 -0.44
C GLY A 51 -9.18 -13.37 -0.63
N GLY A 52 -10.49 -13.24 -0.60
CA GLY A 52 -11.18 -11.95 -0.76
C GLY A 52 -10.82 -11.21 -2.06
N ALA A 53 -10.89 -9.88 -2.04
CA ALA A 53 -10.67 -9.04 -3.21
C ALA A 53 -9.21 -9.06 -3.70
N LEU A 54 -8.25 -9.33 -2.84
CA LEU A 54 -6.83 -9.27 -3.20
C LEU A 54 -6.33 -10.54 -3.87
N THR A 55 -6.70 -11.72 -3.36
CA THR A 55 -6.19 -13.00 -3.86
C THR A 55 -7.27 -14.05 -4.09
N GLY A 56 -8.54 -13.66 -4.13
CA GLY A 56 -9.67 -14.60 -4.26
C GLY A 56 -9.66 -15.43 -5.53
N GLY A 57 -9.13 -14.88 -6.62
CA GLY A 57 -8.99 -15.57 -7.90
C GLY A 57 -7.68 -16.35 -8.07
N TRP A 58 -6.82 -16.34 -7.07
CA TRP A 58 -5.51 -16.97 -7.15
C TRP A 58 -5.56 -18.44 -6.73
N SER A 59 -4.68 -19.24 -7.31
CA SER A 59 -4.50 -20.63 -6.87
C SER A 59 -3.91 -20.66 -5.44
N ALA A 60 -4.11 -21.78 -4.75
CA ALA A 60 -3.54 -21.99 -3.42
C ALA A 60 -2.00 -21.92 -3.45
N GLU A 61 -1.40 -22.37 -4.53
CA GLU A 61 0.06 -22.32 -4.71
C GLU A 61 0.56 -20.88 -4.80
N ARG A 62 -0.06 -20.05 -5.63
CA ARG A 62 0.32 -18.63 -5.76
C ARG A 62 0.14 -17.89 -4.44
N ARG A 63 -0.92 -18.17 -3.71
CA ARG A 63 -1.14 -17.57 -2.40
C ARG A 63 -0.07 -17.98 -1.40
N ARG A 64 0.35 -19.25 -1.41
CA ARG A 64 1.42 -19.72 -0.54
C ARG A 64 2.77 -19.05 -0.86
N GLU A 65 3.07 -18.86 -2.12
CA GLU A 65 4.30 -18.14 -2.54
C GLU A 65 4.27 -16.70 -2.06
N LEU A 66 3.15 -16.01 -2.22
CA LEU A 66 2.99 -14.66 -1.68
C LEU A 66 3.14 -14.66 -0.16
N GLY A 67 2.59 -15.66 0.51
CA GLY A 67 2.71 -15.82 1.96
C GLY A 67 4.15 -15.90 2.44
N ARG A 68 5.03 -16.53 1.70
CA ARG A 68 6.46 -16.59 2.03
C ARG A 68 7.09 -15.20 2.02
N TRP A 69 6.78 -14.39 1.01
CA TRP A 69 7.25 -13.01 0.94
C TRP A 69 6.70 -12.14 2.06
N LEU A 70 5.46 -12.40 2.49
CA LEU A 70 4.86 -11.65 3.59
C LEU A 70 5.43 -12.04 4.95
N LEU A 71 5.78 -13.32 5.15
CA LEU A 71 6.44 -13.80 6.38
C LEU A 71 7.85 -13.22 6.52
N GLU A 72 8.53 -13.06 5.40
CA GLU A 72 9.89 -12.53 5.33
C GLU A 72 9.91 -11.31 4.40
N LEU A 73 9.11 -10.29 4.77
CA LEU A 73 9.01 -9.08 3.96
C LEU A 73 10.39 -8.46 3.81
N PRO A 74 10.82 -8.13 2.57
CA PRO A 74 12.12 -7.51 2.37
C PRO A 74 12.30 -6.24 3.19
N ASP A 75 13.43 -6.11 3.88
CA ASP A 75 13.74 -4.94 4.69
C ASP A 75 13.80 -3.66 3.87
N SER A 76 14.00 -3.77 2.56
CA SER A 76 13.96 -2.64 1.63
C SER A 76 12.59 -2.01 1.46
N ILE A 77 11.52 -2.73 1.85
CA ILE A 77 10.17 -2.19 1.86
C ILE A 77 9.92 -1.57 3.24
N LEU A 78 9.84 -0.24 3.29
CA LEU A 78 9.66 0.49 4.53
C LEU A 78 8.21 0.41 5.02
N ILE A 79 8.02 0.22 6.31
CA ILE A 79 6.72 0.37 6.96
C ILE A 79 6.91 1.27 8.17
N PRO A 80 6.43 2.52 8.14
CA PRO A 80 6.56 3.39 9.31
C PRO A 80 5.79 2.81 10.48
N SER A 81 6.44 2.78 11.64
CA SER A 81 5.80 2.31 12.86
C SER A 81 4.54 3.12 13.16
N MET A 82 3.45 2.45 13.52
CA MET A 82 2.23 3.11 13.96
C MET A 82 2.48 4.04 15.16
N ARG A 83 3.46 3.72 15.98
CA ARG A 83 3.89 4.57 17.09
C ARG A 83 4.31 5.97 16.65
N LEU A 84 4.92 6.07 15.45
CA LEU A 84 5.39 7.36 14.92
C LEU A 84 4.27 8.17 14.24
N ILE A 85 3.28 7.49 13.68
CA ILE A 85 2.27 8.14 12.83
C ILE A 85 0.85 8.03 13.37
N GLY A 86 0.62 7.26 14.44
CA GLY A 86 -0.73 6.93 14.91
C GLY A 86 -1.57 8.15 15.28
N TYR A 87 -0.98 9.15 15.93
CA TYR A 87 -1.73 10.37 16.27
C TYR A 87 -2.18 11.12 15.01
N ARG A 88 -1.30 11.22 14.02
CA ARG A 88 -1.62 11.86 12.73
C ARG A 88 -2.68 11.07 11.96
N VAL A 89 -2.63 9.74 12.02
CA VAL A 89 -3.68 8.88 11.45
C VAL A 89 -5.03 9.22 12.07
N ALA A 90 -5.10 9.36 13.38
CA ALA A 90 -6.33 9.72 14.08
C ALA A 90 -6.85 11.09 13.65
N GLU A 91 -5.98 12.09 13.55
CA GLU A 91 -6.36 13.42 13.07
C GLU A 91 -6.97 13.37 11.67
N LEU A 92 -6.32 12.67 10.74
CA LEU A 92 -6.78 12.56 9.37
C LEU A 92 -8.09 11.79 9.26
N ALA A 93 -8.27 10.73 10.03
CA ALA A 93 -9.50 9.95 10.03
C ALA A 93 -10.68 10.76 10.57
N GLU A 94 -10.47 11.57 11.62
CA GLU A 94 -11.52 12.39 12.20
C GLU A 94 -11.92 13.56 11.30
N SER A 95 -10.96 14.24 10.70
CA SER A 95 -11.23 15.43 9.89
C SER A 95 -11.60 15.15 8.44
N GLY A 96 -11.09 14.06 7.88
CA GLY A 96 -11.11 13.80 6.44
C GLY A 96 -12.23 12.88 5.96
N ARG A 97 -13.07 12.34 6.82
CA ARG A 97 -14.12 11.36 6.46
C ARG A 97 -13.58 10.17 5.67
N ILE A 98 -12.37 9.74 5.98
CA ILE A 98 -11.75 8.57 5.39
C ILE A 98 -11.59 7.48 6.44
N SER A 99 -11.47 6.25 5.99
CA SER A 99 -11.22 5.11 6.88
C SER A 99 -9.85 5.24 7.54
N THR A 100 -9.65 4.52 8.63
CA THR A 100 -8.34 4.43 9.28
C THR A 100 -7.28 3.90 8.31
N LEU A 101 -7.65 2.96 7.47
CA LEU A 101 -6.77 2.43 6.41
C LEU A 101 -6.27 3.55 5.48
N GLY A 102 -7.19 4.36 4.96
CA GLY A 102 -6.85 5.48 4.09
C GLY A 102 -6.07 6.56 4.82
N ALA A 103 -6.44 6.87 6.05
CA ALA A 103 -5.73 7.84 6.89
C ALA A 103 -4.29 7.41 7.14
N GLU A 104 -4.05 6.15 7.41
CA GLU A 104 -2.68 5.65 7.60
C GLU A 104 -1.85 5.81 6.33
N SER A 105 -2.43 5.56 5.16
CA SER A 105 -1.68 5.70 3.90
C SER A 105 -1.21 7.14 3.67
N VAL A 106 -2.06 8.11 3.96
CA VAL A 106 -1.71 9.53 3.84
C VAL A 106 -0.68 9.94 4.90
N ALA A 107 -0.87 9.51 6.16
CA ALA A 107 0.06 9.81 7.24
C ALA A 107 1.44 9.21 6.98
N ALA A 108 1.51 7.99 6.47
CA ALA A 108 2.77 7.34 6.13
C ALA A 108 3.51 8.09 5.01
N ALA A 109 2.79 8.48 3.96
CA ALA A 109 3.37 9.23 2.86
C ALA A 109 3.87 10.60 3.33
N GLU A 110 3.11 11.28 4.17
CA GLU A 110 3.52 12.56 4.76
C GLU A 110 4.80 12.38 5.60
N HIS A 111 4.83 11.38 6.46
CA HIS A 111 5.96 11.11 7.34
C HIS A 111 7.24 10.76 6.57
N LEU A 112 7.12 10.01 5.49
CA LEU A 112 8.25 9.56 4.66
C LEU A 112 8.61 10.56 3.57
N ASP A 113 7.87 11.64 3.43
CA ASP A 113 7.98 12.57 2.28
C ASP A 113 7.87 11.79 0.96
N ALA A 114 6.88 10.93 0.87
CA ALA A 114 6.67 10.00 -0.23
C ALA A 114 5.42 10.35 -1.04
N SER A 115 5.37 9.86 -2.26
CA SER A 115 4.13 9.82 -3.04
C SER A 115 3.31 8.61 -2.65
N LEU A 116 1.99 8.73 -2.68
CA LEU A 116 1.05 7.61 -2.50
C LEU A 116 0.61 7.11 -3.87
N CYS A 117 0.80 5.83 -4.13
CA CYS A 117 0.55 5.23 -5.45
C CYS A 117 -0.49 4.11 -5.36
N VAL A 118 -1.39 4.07 -6.34
CA VAL A 118 -2.38 2.99 -6.52
C VAL A 118 -2.51 2.68 -8.02
N TRP A 119 -3.06 1.51 -8.36
CA TRP A 119 -3.47 1.25 -9.73
C TRP A 119 -4.62 2.18 -10.14
N ASP A 120 -4.72 2.50 -11.43
CA ASP A 120 -5.83 3.29 -11.96
C ASP A 120 -7.20 2.73 -11.55
N GLY A 121 -7.33 1.40 -11.60
CA GLY A 121 -8.57 0.72 -11.23
C GLY A 121 -8.91 0.76 -9.75
N ASP A 122 -7.96 1.11 -8.91
CA ASP A 122 -8.11 1.15 -7.45
C ASP A 122 -8.12 2.58 -6.90
N ASP A 123 -8.31 3.55 -7.77
CA ASP A 123 -8.36 4.96 -7.39
C ASP A 123 -9.49 5.24 -6.39
N GLY A 124 -9.13 5.83 -5.26
CA GLY A 124 -10.05 6.17 -4.18
C GLY A 124 -10.20 7.68 -4.01
N PRO A 125 -11.34 8.28 -4.40
CA PRO A 125 -11.51 9.73 -4.30
C PRO A 125 -11.30 10.29 -2.90
N GLY A 126 -11.74 9.58 -1.86
CA GLY A 126 -11.56 10.01 -0.47
C GLY A 126 -10.09 10.09 -0.08
N ILE A 127 -9.31 9.07 -0.41
CA ILE A 127 -7.88 9.05 -0.13
C ILE A 127 -7.16 10.12 -0.97
N ARG A 128 -7.52 10.25 -2.24
CA ARG A 128 -6.95 11.25 -3.12
C ARG A 128 -7.15 12.66 -2.58
N ASP A 129 -8.36 12.99 -2.15
CA ASP A 129 -8.68 14.31 -1.63
C ASP A 129 -7.93 14.58 -0.31
N ALA A 130 -7.86 13.59 0.57
CA ALA A 130 -7.12 13.70 1.82
C ALA A 130 -5.61 13.87 1.58
N ALA A 131 -5.05 13.14 0.63
CA ALA A 131 -3.65 13.26 0.25
C ALA A 131 -3.34 14.68 -0.26
N ARG A 132 -4.17 15.20 -1.16
CA ARG A 132 -4.03 16.56 -1.69
C ARG A 132 -4.12 17.61 -0.60
N ALA A 133 -5.07 17.47 0.31
CA ALA A 133 -5.23 18.39 1.43
C ALA A 133 -4.01 18.38 2.38
N ALA A 134 -3.35 17.26 2.50
CA ALA A 134 -2.13 17.10 3.31
C ALA A 134 -0.84 17.47 2.56
N GLY A 135 -0.93 17.85 1.30
CA GLY A 135 0.25 18.14 0.47
C GLY A 135 1.01 16.92 -0.01
N VAL A 136 0.36 15.73 0.03
CA VAL A 136 0.94 14.48 -0.44
C VAL A 136 0.61 14.28 -1.91
N THR A 137 1.60 13.95 -2.72
CA THR A 137 1.41 13.61 -4.12
C THR A 137 0.71 12.26 -4.23
N TYR A 138 -0.42 12.24 -4.92
CA TYR A 138 -1.20 11.03 -5.17
C TYR A 138 -1.07 10.66 -6.65
N ARG A 139 -0.66 9.43 -6.94
CA ARG A 139 -0.42 8.97 -8.31
C ARG A 139 -1.17 7.68 -8.58
N THR A 140 -1.79 7.62 -9.75
CA THR A 140 -2.33 6.38 -10.28
C THR A 140 -1.37 5.82 -11.34
N ILE A 141 -1.32 4.49 -11.43
CA ILE A 141 -0.43 3.78 -12.33
C ILE A 141 -1.26 2.89 -13.25
N ALA A 142 -0.96 2.91 -14.54
CA ALA A 142 -1.60 2.04 -15.51
C ALA A 142 -1.03 0.62 -15.44
N ARG A 143 -1.92 -0.37 -15.60
CA ARG A 143 -1.51 -1.78 -15.69
C ARG A 143 -0.80 -2.08 -17.00
#